data_d589b67cdc5f4f79080bc309a715b2d6
#
_entry.id   d589b67cdc5f4f79080bc309a715b2d6
#
_cell.length_a   1.000
_cell.length_b   1.000
_cell.length_c   1.000
_cell.angle_alpha   90.00
_cell.angle_beta   90.00
_cell.angle_gamma   90.00
#
_symmetry.space_group_name_H-M   'P 1'
#
loop_
_entity.id
_entity.type
_entity.pdbx_description
1 polymer ?
#
loop_
_entity_poly.entity_id
_entity_poly.type
_entity_poly.pdbx_seq_one_letter_code
_entity_poly.pdbx_strand_id
1 'polypeptide(L)'
;MNKNRILLRDRYFESAIMICIANIDGKDYFILEKRAKNIRQAGEISFPGGKKDKKDKNFRETAIRETVEELQIKRNSLTNISKFGILVAATGVIIECYLCKLNIKSLDEINYNKDEVERLLVVPVDFFINLFYYICCRFPFNKI
;
A
#
# COMPACT_ATOMS: atom_id res chain seq x y z
N MET A 1 23.26 -4.71 23.35
CA MET A 1 21.90 -4.70 22.75
C MET A 1 20.94 -4.05 23.73
N ASN A 2 20.38 -2.91 23.37
CA ASN A 2 19.66 -2.03 24.31
C ASN A 2 18.26 -2.62 24.59
N LYS A 3 18.03 -3.13 25.82
CA LYS A 3 16.75 -3.73 26.26
C LYS A 3 15.52 -2.84 26.04
N ASN A 4 15.70 -1.52 26.02
CA ASN A 4 14.60 -0.56 25.79
C ASN A 4 14.06 -0.56 24.36
N ARG A 5 14.84 -1.05 23.38
CA ARG A 5 14.41 -1.14 21.99
C ARG A 5 13.46 -2.31 21.74
N ILE A 6 13.53 -3.34 22.59
CA ILE A 6 12.65 -4.53 22.53
C ILE A 6 11.27 -4.21 23.14
N LEU A 7 11.23 -3.45 24.24
CA LEU A 7 9.99 -3.09 24.93
C LEU A 7 9.06 -2.16 24.12
N LEU A 8 9.60 -1.42 23.16
CA LEU A 8 8.79 -0.57 22.28
C LEU A 8 8.17 -1.37 21.12
N ARG A 9 8.82 -2.43 20.63
CA ARG A 9 8.31 -3.26 19.52
C ARG A 9 7.03 -3.99 19.86
N ASP A 10 6.88 -4.46 21.09
CA ASP A 10 5.70 -5.21 21.53
C ASP A 10 4.42 -4.34 21.64
N ARG A 11 4.55 -3.02 21.54
CA ARG A 11 3.45 -2.06 21.61
C ARG A 11 2.93 -1.58 20.26
N TYR A 12 3.66 -1.87 19.17
CA TYR A 12 3.30 -1.39 17.84
C TYR A 12 2.75 -2.50 16.97
N PHE A 13 1.64 -2.18 16.29
CA PHE A 13 1.14 -3.01 15.21
C PHE A 13 2.02 -2.78 13.98
N GLU A 14 2.82 -3.77 13.61
CA GLU A 14 3.73 -3.73 12.47
C GLU A 14 3.03 -4.21 11.21
N SER A 15 3.03 -3.39 10.16
CA SER A 15 2.44 -3.70 8.86
C SER A 15 3.28 -3.16 7.72
N ALA A 16 2.99 -3.61 6.51
CA ALA A 16 3.60 -3.10 5.29
C ALA A 16 2.55 -2.96 4.20
N ILE A 17 2.71 -1.94 3.36
CA ILE A 17 1.86 -1.72 2.18
C ILE A 17 2.70 -1.63 0.91
N MET A 18 2.06 -1.92 -0.23
CA MET A 18 2.65 -1.82 -1.55
C MET A 18 1.92 -0.77 -2.38
N ILE A 19 2.59 0.31 -2.69
CA ILE A 19 2.11 1.33 -3.63
C ILE A 19 2.36 0.80 -5.03
N CYS A 20 1.32 0.20 -5.63
CA CYS A 20 1.39 -0.40 -6.95
C CYS A 20 1.07 0.63 -8.03
N ILE A 21 2.00 0.81 -8.99
CA ILE A 21 1.79 1.62 -10.18
C ILE A 21 1.75 0.70 -11.40
N ALA A 22 0.62 0.70 -12.11
CA ALA A 22 0.43 0.00 -13.38
C ALA A 22 0.42 1.01 -14.53
N ASN A 23 1.17 0.71 -15.60
CA ASN A 23 1.08 1.47 -16.85
C ASN A 23 0.12 0.76 -17.80
N ILE A 24 -0.98 1.41 -18.15
CA ILE A 24 -2.00 0.88 -19.04
C ILE A 24 -2.24 1.92 -20.14
N ASP A 25 -2.03 1.51 -21.38
CA ASP A 25 -2.16 2.37 -22.56
C ASP A 25 -1.39 3.69 -22.45
N GLY A 26 -0.18 3.63 -21.88
CA GLY A 26 0.72 4.78 -21.74
C GLY A 26 0.40 5.71 -20.58
N LYS A 27 -0.57 5.37 -19.73
CA LYS A 27 -0.90 6.13 -18.52
C LYS A 27 -0.59 5.32 -17.26
N ASP A 28 -0.11 6.00 -16.23
CA ASP A 28 0.19 5.42 -14.94
C ASP A 28 -1.00 5.55 -13.99
N TYR A 29 -1.33 4.44 -13.34
CA TYR A 29 -2.42 4.33 -12.39
C TYR A 29 -1.95 3.74 -11.08
N PHE A 30 -2.42 4.28 -9.97
CA PHE A 30 -2.38 3.61 -8.68
C PHE A 30 -3.48 2.54 -8.62
N ILE A 31 -3.11 1.37 -8.11
CA ILE A 31 -4.04 0.31 -7.79
C ILE A 31 -4.30 0.34 -6.29
N LEU A 32 -5.50 0.73 -5.92
CA LEU A 32 -5.98 0.71 -4.54
C LEU A 32 -7.12 -0.31 -4.43
N GLU A 33 -7.45 -0.65 -3.21
CA GLU A 33 -8.54 -1.54 -2.88
C GLU A 33 -9.50 -0.90 -1.90
N LYS A 34 -10.77 -1.24 -2.01
CA LYS A 34 -11.76 -1.02 -0.97
C LYS A 34 -11.91 -2.31 -0.19
N ARG A 35 -11.67 -2.23 1.11
CA ARG A 35 -11.71 -3.39 2.01
C ARG A 35 -13.12 -3.96 2.11
N ALA A 36 -13.24 -5.29 2.16
CA ALA A 36 -14.51 -5.99 2.28
C ALA A 36 -15.23 -5.67 3.59
N LYS A 37 -16.55 -5.90 3.62
CA LYS A 37 -17.41 -5.50 4.75
C LYS A 37 -17.19 -6.32 6.02
N ASN A 38 -16.67 -7.53 5.89
CA ASN A 38 -16.58 -8.51 6.99
C ASN A 38 -15.19 -8.58 7.64
N ILE A 39 -14.31 -7.62 7.34
CA ILE A 39 -12.97 -7.56 7.88
C ILE A 39 -12.74 -6.27 8.68
N ARG A 40 -11.63 -6.24 9.43
CA ARG A 40 -11.23 -5.05 10.17
C ARG A 40 -11.08 -3.86 9.21
N GLN A 41 -11.52 -2.66 9.64
CA GLN A 41 -11.52 -1.45 8.84
C GLN A 41 -12.33 -1.60 7.53
N ALA A 42 -13.50 -2.22 7.64
CA ALA A 42 -14.41 -2.45 6.52
C ALA A 42 -14.73 -1.17 5.74
N GLY A 43 -14.69 -1.25 4.41
CA GLY A 43 -15.02 -0.15 3.53
C GLY A 43 -13.96 0.94 3.38
N GLU A 44 -12.84 0.89 4.12
CA GLU A 44 -11.72 1.81 3.92
C GLU A 44 -11.03 1.55 2.58
N ILE A 45 -10.47 2.62 2.01
CA ILE A 45 -9.67 2.56 0.79
C ILE A 45 -8.20 2.58 1.21
N SER A 46 -7.44 1.61 0.73
CA SER A 46 -6.01 1.46 1.02
C SER A 46 -5.22 0.96 -0.19
N PHE A 47 -3.92 1.07 -0.11
CA PHE A 47 -3.04 0.25 -0.93
C PHE A 47 -3.03 -1.18 -0.41
N PRO A 48 -2.78 -2.18 -1.26
CA PRO A 48 -2.60 -3.56 -0.83
C PRO A 48 -1.54 -3.67 0.27
N GLY A 49 -1.81 -4.49 1.27
CA GLY A 49 -0.90 -4.69 2.36
C GLY A 49 -1.55 -5.16 3.65
N GLY A 50 -0.73 -5.50 4.63
CA GLY A 50 -1.24 -6.04 5.87
C GLY A 50 -0.20 -6.21 6.96
N LYS A 51 -0.59 -6.98 7.96
CA LYS A 51 0.22 -7.25 9.14
C LYS A 51 1.42 -8.11 8.80
N LYS A 52 2.57 -7.78 9.39
CA LYS A 52 3.76 -8.62 9.31
C LYS A 52 3.52 -9.96 10.00
N ASP A 53 3.64 -11.05 9.25
CA ASP A 53 3.63 -12.41 9.81
C ASP A 53 5.03 -12.77 10.34
N LYS A 54 5.07 -13.71 11.30
CA LYS A 54 6.34 -14.23 11.85
C LYS A 54 7.20 -14.95 10.82
N LYS A 55 6.58 -15.47 9.74
CA LYS A 55 7.25 -16.15 8.63
C LYS A 55 7.87 -15.15 7.64
N ASP A 56 7.43 -13.89 7.65
CA ASP A 56 7.95 -12.87 6.76
C ASP A 56 9.38 -12.49 7.19
N LYS A 57 10.35 -12.65 6.30
CA LYS A 57 11.76 -12.32 6.56
C LYS A 57 11.95 -10.84 6.94
N ASN A 58 11.17 -9.97 6.33
CA ASN A 58 11.20 -8.52 6.53
C ASN A 58 9.90 -7.89 6.02
N PHE A 59 9.72 -6.59 6.21
CA PHE A 59 8.52 -5.86 5.78
C PHE A 59 8.32 -5.84 4.25
N ARG A 60 9.40 -5.89 3.48
CA ARG A 60 9.30 -6.01 2.01
C ARG A 60 8.60 -7.30 1.62
N GLU A 61 8.94 -8.42 2.27
CA GLU A 61 8.27 -9.70 2.02
C GLU A 61 6.81 -9.68 2.48
N THR A 62 6.50 -9.01 3.58
CA THR A 62 5.11 -8.76 4.00
C THR A 62 4.32 -8.04 2.91
N ALA A 63 4.84 -6.91 2.43
CA ALA A 63 4.17 -6.12 1.38
C ALA A 63 3.95 -6.94 0.11
N ILE A 64 4.94 -7.74 -0.30
CA ILE A 64 4.82 -8.60 -1.48
C ILE A 64 3.77 -9.69 -1.26
N ARG A 65 3.82 -10.41 -0.12
CA ARG A 65 2.89 -11.50 0.19
C ARG A 65 1.44 -11.01 0.19
N GLU A 66 1.17 -9.97 0.97
CA GLU A 66 -0.17 -9.39 1.07
C GLU A 66 -0.69 -8.92 -0.30
N THR A 67 0.14 -8.23 -1.09
CA THR A 67 -0.25 -7.77 -2.43
C THR A 67 -0.58 -8.93 -3.36
N VAL A 68 0.20 -10.01 -3.33
CA VAL A 68 -0.04 -11.22 -4.12
C VAL A 68 -1.33 -11.91 -3.70
N GLU A 69 -1.60 -11.99 -2.40
CA GLU A 69 -2.80 -12.61 -1.82
C GLU A 69 -4.06 -11.79 -2.14
N GLU A 70 -4.03 -10.48 -1.91
CA GLU A 70 -5.17 -9.59 -2.10
C GLU A 70 -5.51 -9.37 -3.58
N LEU A 71 -4.51 -9.11 -4.42
CA LEU A 71 -4.72 -8.89 -5.86
C LEU A 71 -4.75 -10.17 -6.70
N GLN A 72 -4.44 -11.32 -6.11
CA GLN A 72 -4.35 -12.64 -6.78
C GLN A 72 -3.50 -12.62 -8.05
N ILE A 73 -2.36 -11.96 -7.98
CA ILE A 73 -1.39 -11.83 -9.07
C ILE A 73 -0.17 -12.71 -8.83
N LYS A 74 0.64 -12.88 -9.88
CA LYS A 74 1.92 -13.57 -9.75
C LYS A 74 2.95 -12.66 -9.07
N ARG A 75 3.79 -13.22 -8.19
CA ARG A 75 4.87 -12.48 -7.53
C ARG A 75 5.80 -11.76 -8.51
N ASN A 76 6.09 -12.36 -9.66
CA ASN A 76 6.95 -11.77 -10.68
C ASN A 76 6.30 -10.60 -11.45
N SER A 77 5.01 -10.35 -11.27
CA SER A 77 4.37 -9.13 -11.77
C SER A 77 4.77 -7.89 -10.98
N LEU A 78 5.30 -8.07 -9.75
CA LEU A 78 5.81 -6.97 -8.93
C LEU A 78 7.29 -6.74 -9.24
N THR A 79 7.62 -5.63 -9.88
CA THR A 79 8.97 -5.29 -10.32
C THR A 79 9.40 -3.93 -9.74
N ASN A 80 10.71 -3.65 -9.76
CA ASN A 80 11.29 -2.38 -9.29
C ASN A 80 10.86 -2.01 -7.87
N ILE A 81 10.79 -3.00 -6.98
CA ILE A 81 10.33 -2.79 -5.60
C ILE A 81 11.39 -2.02 -4.82
N SER A 82 11.03 -0.86 -4.31
CA SER A 82 11.87 -0.01 -3.48
C SER A 82 11.13 0.48 -2.24
N LYS A 83 11.87 0.72 -1.16
CA LYS A 83 11.30 1.31 0.05
C LYS A 83 11.00 2.78 -0.21
N PHE A 84 9.75 3.18 0.02
CA PHE A 84 9.29 4.55 -0.15
C PHE A 84 9.40 5.34 1.15
N GLY A 85 9.03 4.73 2.28
CA GLY A 85 9.09 5.40 3.58
C GLY A 85 8.52 4.56 4.72
N ILE A 86 8.39 5.20 5.87
CA ILE A 86 7.78 4.63 7.07
C ILE A 86 6.76 5.63 7.60
N LEU A 87 5.54 5.16 7.81
CA LEU A 87 4.49 5.91 8.49
C LEU A 87 4.37 5.42 9.93
N VAL A 88 4.45 6.33 10.88
CA VAL A 88 4.25 6.04 12.30
C VAL A 88 3.04 6.81 12.78
N ALA A 89 2.00 6.08 13.15
CA ALA A 89 0.79 6.69 13.70
C ALA A 89 0.84 6.74 15.22
N ALA A 90 0.33 7.81 15.82
CA ALA A 90 0.24 7.98 17.27
C ALA A 90 -0.57 6.87 17.97
N THR A 91 -1.40 6.15 17.23
CA THR A 91 -2.19 5.00 17.68
C THR A 91 -1.37 3.73 17.90
N GLY A 92 -0.05 3.77 17.73
CA GLY A 92 0.82 2.59 17.89
C GLY A 92 0.88 1.71 16.65
N VAL A 93 0.75 2.28 15.46
CA VAL A 93 0.89 1.57 14.19
C VAL A 93 2.15 2.02 13.48
N ILE A 94 2.97 1.08 13.02
CA ILE A 94 4.11 1.32 12.13
C ILE A 94 3.79 0.66 10.80
N ILE A 95 3.85 1.44 9.72
CA ILE A 95 3.61 0.96 8.36
C ILE A 95 4.86 1.24 7.52
N GLU A 96 5.53 0.20 7.04
CA GLU A 96 6.55 0.36 6.01
C GLU A 96 5.89 0.40 4.63
N CYS A 97 6.19 1.46 3.88
CA CYS A 97 5.64 1.69 2.55
C CYS A 97 6.67 1.32 1.48
N TYR A 98 6.26 0.50 0.54
CA TYR A 98 7.05 0.11 -0.63
C TYR A 98 6.37 0.57 -1.90
N LEU A 99 7.16 0.99 -2.87
CA LEU A 99 6.71 1.35 -4.21
C LEU A 99 7.11 0.24 -5.18
N CYS A 100 6.22 -0.13 -6.09
CA CYS A 100 6.55 -1.07 -7.16
C CYS A 100 5.90 -0.70 -8.49
N LYS A 101 6.48 -1.20 -9.57
CA LYS A 101 5.82 -1.29 -10.87
C LYS A 101 5.06 -2.61 -10.94
N LEU A 102 3.76 -2.53 -11.18
CA LEU A 102 2.92 -3.70 -11.45
C LEU A 102 2.93 -3.97 -12.96
N ASN A 103 3.60 -5.05 -13.34
CA ASN A 103 3.75 -5.44 -14.74
C ASN A 103 2.57 -6.30 -15.20
N ILE A 104 1.52 -5.62 -15.64
CA ILE A 104 0.30 -6.18 -16.24
C ILE A 104 0.01 -5.48 -17.56
N LYS A 105 -0.67 -6.16 -18.47
CA LYS A 105 -1.10 -5.60 -19.77
C LYS A 105 -2.51 -5.02 -19.69
N SER A 106 -3.34 -5.59 -18.82
CA SER A 106 -4.74 -5.21 -18.64
C SER A 106 -5.12 -5.39 -17.16
N LEU A 107 -6.12 -4.65 -16.72
CA LEU A 107 -6.70 -4.79 -15.38
C LEU A 107 -7.36 -6.16 -15.17
N ASP A 108 -7.75 -6.85 -16.24
CA ASP A 108 -8.35 -8.19 -16.19
C ASP A 108 -7.38 -9.25 -15.68
N GLU A 109 -6.08 -8.94 -15.63
CA GLU A 109 -5.08 -9.83 -15.03
C GLU A 109 -5.11 -9.81 -13.49
N ILE A 110 -5.82 -8.85 -12.88
CA ILE A 110 -6.01 -8.77 -11.43
C ILE A 110 -7.31 -9.46 -11.06
N ASN A 111 -7.18 -10.62 -10.44
CA ASN A 111 -8.33 -11.40 -9.96
C ASN A 111 -8.32 -11.36 -8.41
N TYR A 112 -8.72 -10.22 -7.84
CA TYR A 112 -8.59 -9.95 -6.40
C TYR A 112 -9.41 -10.89 -5.51
N ASN A 113 -8.94 -11.07 -4.26
CA ASN A 113 -9.58 -11.89 -3.23
C ASN A 113 -10.85 -11.21 -2.70
N LYS A 114 -12.01 -11.72 -3.07
CA LYS A 114 -13.32 -11.14 -2.70
C LYS A 114 -13.65 -11.23 -1.22
N ASP A 115 -12.96 -12.08 -0.46
CA ASP A 115 -13.15 -12.18 0.98
C ASP A 115 -12.50 -10.99 1.72
N GLU A 116 -11.48 -10.39 1.13
CA GLU A 116 -10.71 -9.30 1.72
C GLU A 116 -10.91 -7.96 0.99
N VAL A 117 -11.16 -8.01 -0.32
CA VAL A 117 -11.29 -6.85 -1.20
C VAL A 117 -12.69 -6.79 -1.79
N GLU A 118 -13.45 -5.73 -1.51
CA GLU A 118 -14.78 -5.50 -2.09
C GLU A 118 -14.67 -5.16 -3.58
N ARG A 119 -13.75 -4.26 -3.91
CA ARG A 119 -13.46 -3.82 -5.29
C ARG A 119 -12.10 -3.13 -5.39
N LEU A 120 -11.56 -3.10 -6.59
CA LEU A 120 -10.39 -2.29 -6.92
C LEU A 120 -10.80 -0.86 -7.28
N LEU A 121 -9.92 0.08 -6.95
CA LEU A 121 -9.97 1.45 -7.43
C LEU A 121 -8.70 1.72 -8.24
N VAL A 122 -8.89 2.07 -9.49
CA VAL A 122 -7.82 2.38 -10.44
C VAL A 122 -7.81 3.89 -10.65
N VAL A 123 -6.84 4.55 -10.06
CA VAL A 123 -6.81 6.02 -9.99
C VAL A 123 -5.60 6.55 -10.76
N PRO A 124 -5.80 7.42 -11.78
CA PRO A 124 -4.67 8.02 -12.49
C PRO A 124 -3.71 8.72 -11.53
N VAL A 125 -2.41 8.50 -11.70
CA VAL A 125 -1.37 9.17 -10.90
C VAL A 125 -1.49 10.69 -11.03
N ASP A 126 -1.81 11.19 -12.22
CA ASP A 126 -2.02 12.62 -12.50
C ASP A 126 -3.14 13.25 -11.66
N PHE A 127 -4.14 12.46 -11.25
CA PHE A 127 -5.20 12.95 -10.37
C PHE A 127 -4.63 13.48 -9.05
N PHE A 128 -3.70 12.75 -8.44
CA PHE A 128 -3.07 13.16 -7.19
C PHE A 128 -2.11 14.33 -7.39
N ILE A 129 -1.37 14.35 -8.50
CA ILE A 129 -0.48 15.46 -8.84
C ILE A 129 -1.29 16.75 -8.99
N ASN A 130 -2.38 16.71 -9.75
CA ASN A 130 -3.24 17.86 -9.99
C ASN A 130 -3.93 18.32 -8.71
N LEU A 131 -4.40 17.38 -7.87
CA LEU A 131 -4.99 17.69 -6.57
C LEU A 131 -3.98 18.36 -5.64
N PHE A 132 -2.74 17.87 -5.61
CA PHE A 132 -1.66 18.45 -4.81
C PHE A 132 -1.36 19.89 -5.26
N TYR A 133 -1.22 20.13 -6.57
CA TYR A 133 -1.04 21.47 -7.13
C TYR A 133 -2.20 22.39 -6.76
N TYR A 134 -3.43 21.93 -6.89
CA TYR A 134 -4.62 22.70 -6.53
C TYR A 134 -4.61 23.11 -5.05
N ILE A 135 -4.30 22.18 -4.16
CA ILE A 135 -4.21 22.44 -2.72
C ILE A 135 -3.08 23.42 -2.42
N CYS A 136 -1.89 23.22 -2.97
CA CYS A 136 -0.74 24.11 -2.74
C CYS A 136 -0.96 25.52 -3.27
N CYS A 137 -1.62 25.67 -4.43
CA CYS A 137 -1.92 26.99 -5.00
C CYS A 137 -3.04 27.71 -4.24
N ARG A 138 -4.04 26.99 -3.74
CA ARG A 138 -5.20 27.60 -3.09
C ARG A 138 -5.02 27.81 -1.58
N PHE A 139 -4.19 26.99 -0.98
CA PHE A 139 -3.81 27.07 0.43
C PHE A 139 -2.28 27.08 0.52
N PRO A 140 -1.63 28.21 0.13
CA PRO A 140 -0.19 28.31 0.30
C PRO A 140 0.13 28.05 1.76
N PHE A 141 1.03 27.11 2.01
CA PHE A 141 1.58 26.86 3.36
C PHE A 141 2.29 28.13 3.80
N ASN A 142 1.54 29.09 4.30
CA ASN A 142 2.09 30.30 4.87
C ASN A 142 2.76 29.94 6.19
N LYS A 143 4.08 29.95 6.11
CA LYS A 143 5.01 30.27 7.19
C LYS A 143 4.61 29.77 8.59
N ILE A 144 5.16 28.63 8.93
CA ILE A 144 5.59 28.41 10.31
C ILE A 144 6.97 29.03 10.49
#